data_1b82dab52152d8620a10b879a4704e18
#
_entry.id   1b82dab52152d8620a10b879a4704e18
#
_cell.length_a   1.000
_cell.length_b   1.000
_cell.length_c   1.000
_cell.angle_alpha   90.00
_cell.angle_beta   90.00
_cell.angle_gamma   90.00
#
_symmetry.space_group_name_H-M   'P 1'
#
loop_
_entity.id
_entity.type
_entity.pdbx_description
1 polymer ?
#
loop_
_entity_poly.entity_id
_entity_poly.type
_entity_poly.pdbx_seq_one_letter_code
_entity_poly.pdbx_strand_id
1 'polypeptide(L)'
;MSDLLATSSRQLEILDIFLRHGWDYMRQLLTFGRADRPEIPPPDILRRILTDLGPVYVKLGQLLSTRPDILPPNYIHALSALQSDVPAVPPNTIEQFIRQHLPQPPEEVFEQINYHAIAAGSIAQTHRAILKDGRAVAIKVQRPGIDATVAQDVALLKRIAELVSGTDFGKQYDVVALAEEFSQALQAELDFTLEASYTETLRSNLSQSRWFDPQQLVVPEIYRPLTTKKILAMEWLDGLPILAAPIEGKNYGGDVGAERQAVTRLIFRVFFQQYLVDGFFHADPHPGNLFYLTDSRIALLDCGMIGRLDAHTQSILVELLLAIVSLDSQR
;
A
#
# COMPACT_ATOMS: atom_id res chain seq x y z
N MET A 1 17.98 25.81 -12.83
CA MET A 1 17.10 26.28 -13.91
C MET A 1 16.20 25.17 -14.48
N SER A 2 16.68 23.89 -14.50
CA SER A 2 15.86 22.71 -14.87
C SER A 2 14.70 22.44 -13.90
N ASP A 3 14.91 22.59 -12.59
CA ASP A 3 13.89 22.30 -11.57
C ASP A 3 12.73 23.30 -11.54
N LEU A 4 12.99 24.57 -11.88
CA LEU A 4 11.93 25.59 -11.98
C LEU A 4 11.03 25.37 -13.19
N LEU A 5 11.56 24.87 -14.31
CA LEU A 5 10.79 24.55 -15.51
C LEU A 5 9.99 23.24 -15.35
N ALA A 6 10.54 22.25 -14.65
CA ALA A 6 9.83 21.00 -14.34
C ALA A 6 8.63 21.23 -13.38
N THR A 7 8.79 22.10 -12.39
CA THR A 7 7.71 22.50 -11.47
C THR A 7 6.58 23.21 -12.22
N SER A 8 6.91 24.06 -13.19
CA SER A 8 5.89 24.75 -14.00
C SER A 8 5.13 23.79 -14.92
N SER A 9 5.78 22.77 -15.49
CA SER A 9 5.16 21.76 -16.34
C SER A 9 4.15 20.90 -15.56
N ARG A 10 4.51 20.42 -14.37
CA ARG A 10 3.62 19.61 -13.53
C ARG A 10 2.42 20.40 -13.01
N GLN A 11 2.62 21.65 -12.65
CA GLN A 11 1.53 22.54 -12.23
C GLN A 11 0.51 22.79 -13.38
N LEU A 12 0.99 22.95 -14.61
CA LEU A 12 0.13 23.11 -15.79
C LEU A 12 -0.64 21.82 -16.09
N GLU A 13 -0.02 20.66 -15.95
CA GLU A 13 -0.67 19.35 -16.10
C GLU A 13 -1.79 19.16 -15.06
N ILE A 14 -1.53 19.47 -13.81
CA ILE A 14 -2.52 19.42 -12.72
C ILE A 14 -3.67 20.38 -13.01
N LEU A 15 -3.37 21.60 -13.42
CA LEU A 15 -4.41 22.57 -13.80
C LEU A 15 -5.26 22.08 -14.98
N ASP A 16 -4.65 21.47 -16.00
CA ASP A 16 -5.35 20.91 -17.16
C ASP A 16 -6.29 19.75 -16.75
N ILE A 17 -5.85 18.89 -15.82
CA ILE A 17 -6.69 17.81 -15.26
C ILE A 17 -7.89 18.39 -14.51
N PHE A 18 -7.67 19.37 -13.65
CA PHE A 18 -8.78 20.05 -12.96
C PHE A 18 -9.74 20.73 -13.94
N LEU A 19 -9.23 21.37 -14.98
CA LEU A 19 -10.06 22.01 -16.01
C LEU A 19 -10.88 20.98 -16.81
N ARG A 20 -10.31 19.82 -17.14
CA ARG A 20 -11.02 18.75 -17.85
C ARG A 20 -12.16 18.14 -17.03
N HIS A 21 -11.93 17.91 -15.75
CA HIS A 21 -12.92 17.27 -14.86
C HIS A 21 -13.81 18.25 -14.10
N GLY A 22 -13.37 19.47 -13.95
CA GLY A 22 -14.00 20.47 -13.09
C GLY A 22 -14.50 21.72 -13.79
N TRP A 23 -14.49 21.78 -15.14
CA TRP A 23 -14.90 23.01 -15.85
C TRP A 23 -16.33 23.44 -15.49
N ASP A 24 -17.27 22.52 -15.40
CA ASP A 24 -18.65 22.83 -15.00
C ASP A 24 -18.72 23.22 -13.51
N TYR A 25 -17.91 22.62 -12.67
CA TYR A 25 -17.82 22.94 -11.25
C TYR A 25 -17.07 24.27 -11.02
N MET A 26 -15.96 24.51 -11.70
CA MET A 26 -15.25 25.80 -11.71
C MET A 26 -16.13 26.92 -12.28
N ARG A 27 -16.93 26.62 -13.28
CA ARG A 27 -17.88 27.58 -13.85
C ARG A 27 -18.98 27.95 -12.85
N GLN A 28 -19.46 27.01 -12.06
CA GLN A 28 -20.37 27.27 -10.94
C GLN A 28 -19.71 28.12 -9.84
N LEU A 29 -18.47 27.81 -9.45
CA LEU A 29 -17.69 28.60 -8.50
C LEU A 29 -17.41 30.04 -9.00
N LEU A 30 -17.17 30.21 -10.29
CA LEU A 30 -16.88 31.51 -10.88
C LEU A 30 -18.15 32.34 -11.20
N THR A 31 -19.31 31.68 -11.43
CA THR A 31 -20.58 32.35 -11.76
C THR A 31 -21.46 32.64 -10.55
N PHE A 32 -21.33 31.92 -9.47
CA PHE A 32 -22.08 32.14 -8.22
C PHE A 32 -21.15 32.75 -7.15
N GLY A 33 -20.91 34.04 -7.24
CA GLY A 33 -20.32 34.82 -6.17
C GLY A 33 -21.20 34.83 -4.92
N ARG A 34 -21.03 33.87 -4.04
CA ARG A 34 -21.52 33.62 -2.67
C ARG A 34 -22.07 32.19 -2.53
N ALA A 35 -21.22 31.19 -2.65
CA ALA A 35 -21.50 29.93 -1.99
C ALA A 35 -20.72 29.93 -0.67
N ASP A 36 -21.42 29.82 0.44
CA ASP A 36 -20.87 29.89 1.80
C ASP A 36 -19.94 28.70 2.18
N ARG A 37 -19.65 27.78 1.26
CA ARG A 37 -18.64 26.72 1.43
C ARG A 37 -18.16 26.27 0.04
N PRO A 38 -16.84 26.10 -0.21
CA PRO A 38 -16.36 25.39 -1.38
C PRO A 38 -16.82 23.94 -1.25
N GLU A 39 -17.78 23.55 -2.07
CA GLU A 39 -18.22 22.14 -2.11
C GLU A 39 -17.10 21.29 -2.71
N ILE A 40 -16.75 20.18 -2.03
CA ILE A 40 -15.83 19.17 -2.56
C ILE A 40 -16.46 18.60 -3.85
N PRO A 41 -15.68 18.37 -4.93
CA PRO A 41 -16.21 17.75 -6.15
C PRO A 41 -16.98 16.45 -5.84
N PRO A 42 -18.05 16.11 -6.58
CA PRO A 42 -18.77 14.85 -6.37
C PRO A 42 -17.83 13.65 -6.29
N PRO A 43 -18.15 12.61 -5.50
CA PRO A 43 -17.22 11.51 -5.19
C PRO A 43 -16.59 10.85 -6.42
N ASP A 44 -17.37 10.60 -7.47
CA ASP A 44 -16.88 9.99 -8.71
C ASP A 44 -15.96 10.92 -9.51
N ILE A 45 -16.22 12.23 -9.47
CA ILE A 45 -15.37 13.23 -10.12
C ILE A 45 -14.06 13.35 -9.35
N LEU A 46 -14.11 13.44 -8.02
CA LEU A 46 -12.92 13.45 -7.17
C LEU A 46 -12.05 12.21 -7.42
N ARG A 47 -12.66 11.01 -7.46
CA ARG A 47 -11.93 9.78 -7.77
C ARG A 47 -11.24 9.84 -9.12
N ARG A 48 -11.90 10.32 -10.17
CA ARG A 48 -11.31 10.48 -11.51
C ARG A 48 -10.16 11.48 -11.51
N ILE A 49 -10.33 12.63 -10.87
CA ILE A 49 -9.28 13.64 -10.71
C ILE A 49 -8.03 13.01 -10.07
N LEU A 50 -8.19 12.31 -8.95
CA LEU A 50 -7.07 11.66 -8.25
C LEU A 50 -6.41 10.57 -9.10
N THR A 51 -7.19 9.82 -9.90
CA THR A 51 -6.66 8.82 -10.83
C THR A 51 -5.82 9.47 -11.92
N ASP A 52 -6.31 10.53 -12.55
CA ASP A 52 -5.62 11.22 -13.66
C ASP A 52 -4.41 12.02 -13.18
N LEU A 53 -4.43 12.52 -11.94
CA LEU A 53 -3.28 13.16 -11.30
C LEU A 53 -2.13 12.18 -11.05
N GLY A 54 -2.40 10.88 -11.02
CA GLY A 54 -1.39 9.83 -10.96
C GLY A 54 -1.10 9.28 -9.57
N PRO A 55 0.02 8.53 -9.42
CA PRO A 55 0.24 7.60 -8.31
C PRO A 55 0.21 8.24 -6.92
N VAL A 56 0.75 9.43 -6.75
CA VAL A 56 0.77 10.14 -5.45
C VAL A 56 -0.65 10.49 -5.01
N TYR A 57 -1.47 10.97 -5.93
CA TYR A 57 -2.84 11.37 -5.62
C TYR A 57 -3.79 10.18 -5.47
N VAL A 58 -3.53 9.07 -6.19
CA VAL A 58 -4.22 7.79 -5.95
C VAL A 58 -3.96 7.32 -4.53
N LYS A 59 -2.72 7.36 -4.07
CA LYS A 59 -2.32 6.99 -2.70
C LYS A 59 -2.94 7.94 -1.66
N LEU A 60 -2.98 9.26 -1.96
CA LEU A 60 -3.67 10.23 -1.12
C LEU A 60 -5.16 9.88 -0.99
N GLY A 61 -5.83 9.54 -2.09
CA GLY A 61 -7.23 9.12 -2.08
C GLY A 61 -7.45 7.83 -1.30
N GLN A 62 -6.55 6.85 -1.40
CA GLN A 62 -6.58 5.63 -0.60
C GLN A 62 -6.45 5.94 0.90
N LEU A 63 -5.51 6.80 1.31
CA LEU A 63 -5.38 7.25 2.70
C LEU A 63 -6.66 7.95 3.17
N LEU A 64 -7.20 8.87 2.38
CA LEU A 64 -8.44 9.59 2.72
C LEU A 64 -9.65 8.66 2.82
N SER A 65 -9.67 7.53 2.10
CA SER A 65 -10.74 6.53 2.19
C SER A 65 -10.77 5.79 3.53
N THR A 66 -9.70 5.84 4.31
CA THR A 66 -9.64 5.26 5.67
C THR A 66 -9.97 6.26 6.77
N ARG A 67 -10.34 7.51 6.43
CA ARG A 67 -10.55 8.62 7.36
C ARG A 67 -12.02 9.08 7.40
N PRO A 68 -12.90 8.32 8.08
CA PRO A 68 -14.33 8.68 8.22
C PRO A 68 -14.56 9.94 9.06
N ASP A 69 -13.55 10.40 9.75
CA ASP A 69 -13.53 11.67 10.49
C ASP A 69 -13.39 12.89 9.57
N ILE A 70 -12.82 12.71 8.36
CA ILE A 70 -12.57 13.81 7.40
C ILE A 70 -13.62 13.81 6.28
N LEU A 71 -13.97 12.63 5.75
CA LEU A 71 -14.82 12.51 4.56
C LEU A 71 -16.16 11.81 4.86
N PRO A 72 -17.25 12.26 4.21
CA PRO A 72 -18.53 11.57 4.26
C PRO A 72 -18.47 10.15 3.67
N PRO A 73 -19.38 9.22 4.08
CA PRO A 73 -19.34 7.82 3.67
C PRO A 73 -19.36 7.57 2.15
N ASN A 74 -20.06 8.42 1.39
CA ASN A 74 -20.11 8.31 -0.07
C ASN A 74 -18.76 8.61 -0.74
N TYR A 75 -17.95 9.51 -0.19
CA TYR A 75 -16.58 9.78 -0.65
C TYR A 75 -15.65 8.62 -0.27
N ILE A 76 -15.75 8.12 0.95
CA ILE A 76 -14.98 6.95 1.40
C ILE A 76 -15.24 5.77 0.46
N HIS A 77 -16.49 5.47 0.16
CA HIS A 77 -16.86 4.38 -0.76
C HIS A 77 -16.29 4.59 -2.17
N ALA A 78 -16.37 5.79 -2.72
CA ALA A 78 -15.81 6.08 -4.05
C ALA A 78 -14.27 5.99 -4.07
N LEU A 79 -13.60 6.50 -3.02
CA LEU A 79 -12.15 6.50 -2.93
C LEU A 79 -11.56 5.12 -2.57
N SER A 80 -12.29 4.27 -1.84
CA SER A 80 -11.88 2.89 -1.58
C SER A 80 -11.80 2.03 -2.84
N ALA A 81 -12.47 2.44 -3.93
CA ALA A 81 -12.38 1.82 -5.24
C ALA A 81 -11.17 2.31 -6.07
N LEU A 82 -10.32 3.20 -5.52
CA LEU A 82 -9.10 3.63 -6.20
C LEU A 82 -8.13 2.46 -6.30
N GLN A 83 -7.95 1.97 -7.50
CA GLN A 83 -6.96 0.95 -7.83
C GLN A 83 -5.78 1.62 -8.56
N SER A 84 -4.60 1.13 -8.26
CA SER A 84 -3.39 1.55 -8.97
C SER A 84 -3.23 0.75 -10.26
N ASP A 85 -4.21 0.83 -11.15
CA ASP A 85 -4.13 0.18 -12.46
C ASP A 85 -3.29 1.06 -13.41
N VAL A 86 -1.99 0.99 -13.20
CA VAL A 86 -1.02 1.76 -13.99
C VAL A 86 -0.35 0.82 -14.98
N PRO A 87 -0.29 1.16 -16.29
CA PRO A 87 0.38 0.32 -17.28
C PRO A 87 1.80 -0.02 -16.87
N ALA A 88 2.23 -1.25 -17.13
CA ALA A 88 3.58 -1.69 -16.81
C ALA A 88 4.61 -0.86 -17.60
N VAL A 89 5.76 -0.61 -17.01
CA VAL A 89 6.91 0.00 -17.68
C VAL A 89 7.44 -0.99 -18.72
N PRO A 90 7.83 -0.52 -19.92
CA PRO A 90 8.34 -1.40 -20.98
C PRO A 90 9.54 -2.24 -20.53
N PRO A 91 9.65 -3.51 -21.00
CA PRO A 91 10.72 -4.44 -20.60
C PRO A 91 12.13 -3.90 -20.75
N ASN A 92 12.44 -3.25 -21.87
CA ASN A 92 13.78 -2.68 -22.12
C ASN A 92 14.17 -1.58 -21.10
N THR A 93 13.20 -0.77 -20.68
CA THR A 93 13.43 0.28 -19.69
C THR A 93 13.68 -0.33 -18.30
N ILE A 94 12.90 -1.36 -17.95
CA ILE A 94 13.04 -2.07 -16.68
C ILE A 94 14.35 -2.86 -16.61
N GLU A 95 14.76 -3.51 -17.70
CA GLU A 95 16.04 -4.20 -17.77
C GLU A 95 17.21 -3.26 -17.47
N GLN A 96 17.22 -2.08 -18.13
CA GLN A 96 18.22 -1.06 -17.87
C GLN A 96 18.20 -0.58 -16.43
N PHE A 97 17.01 -0.37 -15.85
CA PHE A 97 16.84 0.08 -14.49
C PHE A 97 17.33 -0.97 -13.48
N ILE A 98 17.00 -2.25 -13.68
CA ILE A 98 17.47 -3.37 -12.84
C ILE A 98 19.00 -3.42 -12.90
N ARG A 99 19.61 -3.35 -14.10
CA ARG A 99 21.06 -3.36 -14.30
C ARG A 99 21.77 -2.22 -13.59
N GLN A 100 21.15 -1.06 -13.49
CA GLN A 100 21.72 0.12 -12.83
C GLN A 100 21.64 0.07 -11.31
N HIS A 101 20.65 -0.65 -10.74
CA HIS A 101 20.31 -0.57 -9.32
C HIS A 101 20.53 -1.87 -8.56
N LEU A 102 20.82 -2.99 -9.23
CA LEU A 102 21.31 -4.20 -8.58
C LEU A 102 22.78 -4.02 -8.15
N PRO A 103 23.17 -4.61 -7.01
CA PRO A 103 24.56 -4.58 -6.54
C PRO A 103 25.54 -5.33 -7.44
N GLN A 104 25.04 -6.29 -8.21
CA GLN A 104 25.81 -7.14 -9.13
C GLN A 104 25.13 -7.20 -10.50
N PRO A 105 25.86 -7.45 -11.60
CA PRO A 105 25.26 -7.64 -12.90
C PRO A 105 24.19 -8.75 -12.88
N PRO A 106 23.02 -8.54 -13.52
CA PRO A 106 21.95 -9.54 -13.51
C PRO A 106 22.38 -10.92 -13.97
N GLU A 107 23.31 -11.00 -14.91
CA GLU A 107 23.84 -12.25 -15.48
C GLU A 107 24.66 -13.08 -14.48
N GLU A 108 25.20 -12.44 -13.44
CA GLU A 108 25.95 -13.13 -12.38
C GLU A 108 25.03 -13.73 -11.33
N VAL A 109 23.84 -13.17 -11.17
CA VAL A 109 22.89 -13.51 -10.11
C VAL A 109 21.78 -14.43 -10.61
N PHE A 110 21.21 -14.12 -11.77
CA PHE A 110 20.04 -14.83 -12.29
C PHE A 110 20.40 -15.77 -13.45
N GLU A 111 19.75 -16.91 -13.48
CA GLU A 111 19.68 -17.76 -14.65
C GLU A 111 18.70 -17.17 -15.68
N GLN A 112 17.56 -16.65 -15.18
CA GLN A 112 16.53 -16.06 -16.02
C GLN A 112 15.80 -14.93 -15.27
N ILE A 113 15.50 -13.83 -15.98
CA ILE A 113 14.59 -12.78 -15.53
C ILE A 113 13.49 -12.60 -16.58
N ASN A 114 12.24 -12.58 -16.12
CA ASN A 114 11.12 -12.17 -16.95
C ASN A 114 10.91 -10.65 -16.79
N TYR A 115 11.31 -9.87 -17.79
CA TYR A 115 11.15 -8.42 -17.80
C TYR A 115 9.72 -7.95 -18.11
N HIS A 116 8.80 -8.87 -18.46
CA HIS A 116 7.36 -8.55 -18.46
C HIS A 116 6.84 -8.61 -17.03
N ALA A 117 6.20 -7.52 -16.60
CA ALA A 117 5.67 -7.43 -15.25
C ALA A 117 4.54 -8.44 -15.02
N ILE A 118 4.54 -9.09 -13.87
CA ILE A 118 3.45 -9.96 -13.41
C ILE A 118 2.35 -9.11 -12.76
N ALA A 119 2.77 -8.07 -12.05
CA ALA A 119 1.89 -7.09 -11.43
C ALA A 119 2.53 -5.71 -11.56
N ALA A 120 1.69 -4.69 -11.72
CA ALA A 120 2.12 -3.30 -11.82
C ALA A 120 1.27 -2.43 -10.91
N GLY A 121 1.93 -1.77 -9.97
CA GLY A 121 1.33 -0.80 -9.05
C GLY A 121 1.72 0.64 -9.39
N SER A 122 1.31 1.57 -8.55
CA SER A 122 1.56 3.01 -8.69
C SER A 122 3.05 3.36 -8.62
N ILE A 123 3.79 2.73 -7.71
CA ILE A 123 5.18 3.06 -7.40
C ILE A 123 6.16 2.05 -7.97
N ALA A 124 5.74 0.79 -8.12
CA ALA A 124 6.60 -0.32 -8.49
C ALA A 124 5.87 -1.35 -9.34
N GLN A 125 6.64 -2.25 -9.93
CA GLN A 125 6.14 -3.44 -10.61
C GLN A 125 6.93 -4.67 -10.20
N THR A 126 6.29 -5.85 -10.26
CA THR A 126 6.87 -7.11 -9.82
C THR A 126 7.17 -8.01 -11.02
N HIS A 127 8.33 -8.63 -10.97
CA HIS A 127 8.85 -9.56 -11.97
C HIS A 127 9.17 -10.90 -11.34
N ARG A 128 9.11 -11.98 -12.12
CA ARG A 128 9.61 -13.28 -11.71
C ARG A 128 11.01 -13.50 -12.27
N ALA A 129 11.90 -14.03 -11.44
CA ALA A 129 13.22 -14.45 -11.86
C ALA A 129 13.58 -15.81 -11.26
N ILE A 130 14.63 -16.43 -11.80
CA ILE A 130 15.24 -17.66 -11.31
C ILE A 130 16.70 -17.35 -10.99
N LEU A 131 17.12 -17.62 -9.77
CA LEU A 131 18.51 -17.50 -9.35
C LEU A 131 19.35 -18.62 -9.99
N LYS A 132 20.66 -18.45 -10.05
CA LYS A 132 21.58 -19.48 -10.58
C LYS A 132 21.57 -20.80 -9.80
N ASP A 133 21.11 -20.79 -8.57
CA ASP A 133 20.90 -21.99 -7.76
C ASP A 133 19.53 -22.66 -7.98
N GLY A 134 18.74 -22.17 -8.94
CA GLY A 134 17.44 -22.70 -9.33
C GLY A 134 16.25 -22.18 -8.51
N ARG A 135 16.46 -21.37 -7.46
CA ARG A 135 15.37 -20.81 -6.65
C ARG A 135 14.60 -19.74 -7.43
N ALA A 136 13.28 -19.81 -7.41
CA ALA A 136 12.43 -18.77 -7.96
C ALA A 136 12.30 -17.58 -6.99
N VAL A 137 12.36 -16.37 -7.52
CA VAL A 137 12.28 -15.12 -6.76
C VAL A 137 11.32 -14.13 -7.40
N ALA A 138 10.65 -13.34 -6.58
CA ALA A 138 9.95 -12.13 -6.99
C ALA A 138 10.89 -10.94 -6.85
N ILE A 139 10.95 -10.11 -7.89
CA ILE A 139 11.72 -8.87 -7.89
C ILE A 139 10.73 -7.71 -8.03
N LYS A 140 10.53 -6.95 -6.95
CA LYS A 140 9.75 -5.71 -6.96
C LYS A 140 10.70 -4.57 -7.32
N VAL A 141 10.39 -3.84 -8.38
CA VAL A 141 11.25 -2.82 -8.98
C VAL A 141 10.51 -1.51 -9.01
N GLN A 142 11.10 -0.45 -8.47
CA GLN A 142 10.51 0.88 -8.56
C GLN A 142 10.37 1.35 -10.00
N ARG A 143 9.36 2.15 -10.26
CA ARG A 143 9.21 2.79 -11.57
C ARG A 143 10.33 3.83 -11.77
N PRO A 144 11.01 3.82 -12.92
CA PRO A 144 12.01 4.84 -13.23
C PRO A 144 11.43 6.26 -13.10
N GLY A 145 12.12 7.12 -12.35
CA GLY A 145 11.75 8.52 -12.16
C GLY A 145 10.64 8.77 -11.13
N ILE A 146 10.10 7.75 -10.47
CA ILE A 146 9.03 7.89 -9.48
C ILE A 146 9.42 8.77 -8.29
N ASP A 147 10.67 8.70 -7.86
CA ASP A 147 11.23 9.52 -6.79
C ASP A 147 11.13 11.03 -7.09
N ALA A 148 11.44 11.44 -8.32
CA ALA A 148 11.31 12.83 -8.74
C ALA A 148 9.83 13.27 -8.80
N THR A 149 8.94 12.42 -9.31
CA THR A 149 7.50 12.69 -9.35
C THR A 149 6.94 12.84 -7.94
N VAL A 150 7.27 11.93 -7.04
CA VAL A 150 6.82 11.98 -5.64
C VAL A 150 7.33 13.26 -4.95
N ALA A 151 8.60 13.62 -5.15
CA ALA A 151 9.16 14.83 -4.55
C ALA A 151 8.42 16.11 -5.01
N GLN A 152 8.09 16.21 -6.31
CA GLN A 152 7.36 17.35 -6.87
C GLN A 152 5.92 17.42 -6.36
N ASP A 153 5.20 16.30 -6.38
CA ASP A 153 3.79 16.25 -5.97
C ASP A 153 3.64 16.48 -4.47
N VAL A 154 4.53 15.92 -3.63
CA VAL A 154 4.58 16.17 -2.18
C VAL A 154 4.84 17.65 -1.89
N ALA A 155 5.80 18.28 -2.57
CA ALA A 155 6.07 19.69 -2.39
C ALA A 155 4.83 20.57 -2.73
N LEU A 156 4.08 20.19 -3.75
CA LEU A 156 2.84 20.88 -4.11
C LEU A 156 1.73 20.64 -3.07
N LEU A 157 1.54 19.40 -2.60
CA LEU A 157 0.56 19.08 -1.57
C LEU A 157 0.82 19.84 -0.27
N LYS A 158 2.08 19.95 0.16
CA LYS A 158 2.45 20.75 1.34
C LYS A 158 2.10 22.22 1.17
N ARG A 159 2.37 22.81 0.00
CA ARG A 159 1.97 24.20 -0.29
C ARG A 159 0.45 24.40 -0.28
N ILE A 160 -0.30 23.44 -0.82
CA ILE A 160 -1.77 23.46 -0.77
C ILE A 160 -2.25 23.38 0.69
N ALA A 161 -1.68 22.48 1.49
CA ALA A 161 -2.00 22.34 2.90
C ALA A 161 -1.74 23.65 3.68
N GLU A 162 -0.62 24.32 3.43
CA GLU A 162 -0.31 25.63 4.01
C GLU A 162 -1.34 26.70 3.61
N LEU A 163 -1.77 26.75 2.36
CA LEU A 163 -2.80 27.70 1.90
C LEU A 163 -4.16 27.41 2.54
N VAL A 164 -4.52 26.14 2.69
CA VAL A 164 -5.81 25.72 3.27
C VAL A 164 -5.81 25.84 4.80
N SER A 165 -4.65 25.79 5.46
CA SER A 165 -4.53 25.80 6.94
C SER A 165 -5.20 27.00 7.60
N GLY A 166 -5.32 28.15 6.91
CA GLY A 166 -6.00 29.34 7.39
C GLY A 166 -7.54 29.26 7.37
N THR A 167 -8.12 28.30 6.67
CA THR A 167 -9.57 28.07 6.58
C THR A 167 -10.10 27.33 7.80
N ASP A 168 -11.43 27.36 8.03
CA ASP A 168 -12.05 26.61 9.12
C ASP A 168 -11.81 25.11 9.00
N PHE A 169 -11.87 24.56 7.77
CA PHE A 169 -11.54 23.17 7.48
C PHE A 169 -10.08 22.84 7.83
N GLY A 170 -9.14 23.70 7.40
CA GLY A 170 -7.72 23.49 7.68
C GLY A 170 -7.36 23.52 9.15
N LYS A 171 -8.05 24.36 9.95
CA LYS A 171 -7.88 24.42 11.41
C LYS A 171 -8.51 23.23 12.13
N GLN A 172 -9.65 22.73 11.62
CA GLN A 172 -10.35 21.60 12.22
C GLN A 172 -9.57 20.29 12.06
N TYR A 173 -8.90 20.07 10.93
CA TYR A 173 -8.28 18.78 10.58
C TYR A 173 -6.75 18.79 10.57
N ASP A 174 -6.11 19.89 10.93
CA ASP A 174 -4.66 20.05 10.87
C ASP A 174 -4.05 19.52 9.57
N VAL A 175 -4.50 20.10 8.45
CA VAL A 175 -4.13 19.64 7.11
C VAL A 175 -2.63 19.69 6.83
N VAL A 176 -1.88 20.51 7.58
CA VAL A 176 -0.41 20.59 7.47
C VAL A 176 0.22 19.33 8.07
N ALA A 177 -0.22 18.91 9.27
CA ALA A 177 0.23 17.68 9.89
C ALA A 177 -0.13 16.45 9.02
N LEU A 178 -1.34 16.42 8.46
CA LEU A 178 -1.76 15.36 7.53
C LEU A 178 -0.88 15.29 6.27
N ALA A 179 -0.54 16.43 5.68
CA ALA A 179 0.34 16.48 4.51
C ALA A 179 1.77 16.02 4.84
N GLU A 180 2.25 16.32 6.05
CA GLU A 180 3.56 15.86 6.52
C GLU A 180 3.57 14.36 6.76
N GLU A 181 2.56 13.81 7.46
CA GLU A 181 2.40 12.37 7.68
C GLU A 181 2.34 11.60 6.35
N PHE A 182 1.53 12.09 5.40
CA PHE A 182 1.44 11.52 4.07
C PHE A 182 2.78 11.56 3.32
N SER A 183 3.51 12.67 3.43
CA SER A 183 4.85 12.81 2.85
C SER A 183 5.82 11.76 3.39
N GLN A 184 5.82 11.55 4.70
CA GLN A 184 6.68 10.56 5.35
C GLN A 184 6.30 9.13 4.94
N ALA A 185 5.01 8.82 4.86
CA ALA A 185 4.53 7.52 4.40
C ALA A 185 4.98 7.22 2.95
N LEU A 186 4.83 8.19 2.04
CA LEU A 186 5.29 8.04 0.65
C LEU A 186 6.81 7.89 0.54
N GLN A 187 7.57 8.63 1.33
CA GLN A 187 9.03 8.50 1.34
C GLN A 187 9.46 7.14 1.86
N ALA A 188 8.77 6.58 2.86
CA ALA A 188 9.01 5.24 3.34
C ALA A 188 8.71 4.17 2.26
N GLU A 189 7.64 4.32 1.48
CA GLU A 189 7.34 3.42 0.35
C GLU A 189 8.39 3.45 -0.78
N LEU A 190 9.18 4.52 -0.88
CA LEU A 190 10.28 4.63 -1.83
C LEU A 190 11.59 3.99 -1.33
N ASP A 191 11.62 3.42 -0.14
CA ASP A 191 12.80 2.72 0.38
C ASP A 191 12.50 1.24 0.65
N PHE A 192 12.74 0.38 -0.33
CA PHE A 192 12.50 -1.06 -0.19
C PHE A 192 13.38 -1.75 0.86
N THR A 193 14.42 -1.09 1.36
CA THR A 193 15.17 -1.64 2.50
C THR A 193 14.37 -1.61 3.80
N LEU A 194 13.41 -0.67 3.92
CA LEU A 194 12.46 -0.63 5.02
C LEU A 194 11.44 -1.75 4.90
N GLU A 195 10.82 -1.94 3.72
CA GLU A 195 9.88 -3.05 3.47
C GLU A 195 10.55 -4.39 3.74
N ALA A 196 11.79 -4.58 3.31
CA ALA A 196 12.58 -5.77 3.60
C ALA A 196 12.74 -6.00 5.11
N SER A 197 13.06 -4.95 5.87
CA SER A 197 13.24 -5.04 7.33
C SER A 197 11.93 -5.35 8.04
N TYR A 198 10.82 -4.78 7.57
CA TYR A 198 9.48 -5.05 8.10
C TYR A 198 9.05 -6.49 7.83
N THR A 199 9.27 -6.98 6.61
CA THR A 199 8.98 -8.38 6.23
C THR A 199 9.75 -9.36 7.10
N GLU A 200 11.05 -9.15 7.30
CA GLU A 200 11.88 -10.00 8.17
C GLU A 200 11.42 -9.97 9.63
N THR A 201 11.04 -8.78 10.14
CA THR A 201 10.54 -8.65 11.51
C THR A 201 9.22 -9.40 11.68
N LEU A 202 8.26 -9.23 10.76
CA LEU A 202 7.00 -9.99 10.77
C LEU A 202 7.24 -11.49 10.68
N ARG A 203 8.11 -11.92 9.77
CA ARG A 203 8.48 -13.33 9.63
C ARG A 203 9.05 -13.90 10.93
N SER A 204 9.97 -13.17 11.58
CA SER A 204 10.56 -13.58 12.85
C SER A 204 9.51 -13.71 13.97
N ASN A 205 8.65 -12.70 14.14
CA ASN A 205 7.63 -12.69 15.18
C ASN A 205 6.62 -13.83 14.98
N LEU A 206 6.09 -13.95 13.76
CA LEU A 206 5.04 -14.93 13.46
C LEU A 206 5.56 -16.37 13.45
N SER A 207 6.85 -16.59 13.13
CA SER A 207 7.46 -17.93 13.18
C SER A 207 7.55 -18.53 14.59
N GLN A 208 7.43 -17.69 15.63
CA GLN A 208 7.50 -18.08 17.03
C GLN A 208 6.11 -18.14 17.70
N SER A 209 5.05 -18.11 16.91
CA SER A 209 3.68 -18.07 17.41
C SER A 209 3.36 -19.31 18.28
N ARG A 210 2.63 -19.05 19.40
CA ARG A 210 1.98 -20.08 20.21
C ARG A 210 0.46 -20.10 20.01
N TRP A 211 -0.09 -19.21 19.18
CA TRP A 211 -1.53 -19.03 18.97
C TRP A 211 -2.07 -19.77 17.76
N PHE A 212 -1.16 -20.13 16.86
CA PHE A 212 -1.44 -20.93 15.66
C PHE A 212 -0.18 -21.74 15.29
N ASP A 213 -0.32 -22.68 14.40
CA ASP A 213 0.81 -23.41 13.82
C ASP A 213 1.56 -22.51 12.82
N PRO A 214 2.81 -22.09 13.12
CA PRO A 214 3.55 -21.20 12.23
C PRO A 214 3.79 -21.79 10.83
N GLN A 215 3.71 -23.13 10.67
CA GLN A 215 3.89 -23.78 9.38
C GLN A 215 2.71 -23.51 8.42
N GLN A 216 1.56 -23.09 8.94
CA GLN A 216 0.39 -22.74 8.11
C GLN A 216 0.47 -21.34 7.50
N LEU A 217 1.42 -20.51 7.95
CA LEU A 217 1.63 -19.15 7.49
C LEU A 217 3.01 -18.99 6.88
N VAL A 218 3.07 -18.29 5.75
CA VAL A 218 4.32 -17.94 5.09
C VAL A 218 4.44 -16.42 5.03
N VAL A 219 5.57 -15.89 5.44
CA VAL A 219 6.04 -14.55 5.11
C VAL A 219 7.30 -14.74 4.27
N PRO A 220 7.41 -14.16 3.07
CA PRO A 220 8.48 -14.47 2.14
C PRO A 220 9.86 -14.19 2.71
N GLU A 221 10.83 -15.01 2.34
CA GLU A 221 12.24 -14.75 2.63
C GLU A 221 12.74 -13.58 1.80
N ILE A 222 13.51 -12.68 2.42
CA ILE A 222 14.12 -11.54 1.74
C ILE A 222 15.56 -11.90 1.33
N TYR A 223 15.88 -11.67 0.08
CA TYR A 223 17.24 -11.82 -0.43
C TYR A 223 18.00 -10.50 -0.27
N ARG A 224 18.51 -10.25 0.94
CA ARG A 224 19.22 -9.00 1.30
C ARG A 224 20.36 -8.61 0.37
N PRO A 225 21.21 -9.54 -0.11
CA PRO A 225 22.28 -9.20 -1.05
C PRO A 225 21.78 -8.63 -2.39
N LEU A 226 20.50 -8.84 -2.74
CA LEU A 226 19.88 -8.35 -3.98
C LEU A 226 18.91 -7.19 -3.73
N THR A 227 18.68 -6.84 -2.47
CA THR A 227 17.74 -5.79 -2.07
C THR A 227 18.45 -4.47 -1.91
N THR A 228 17.92 -3.44 -2.55
CA THR A 228 18.39 -2.06 -2.50
C THR A 228 17.21 -1.14 -2.19
N LYS A 229 17.41 0.17 -2.11
CA LYS A 229 16.29 1.10 -1.98
C LYS A 229 15.28 1.02 -3.12
N LYS A 230 15.73 0.60 -4.33
CA LYS A 230 14.91 0.61 -5.56
C LYS A 230 14.50 -0.78 -6.05
N ILE A 231 15.06 -1.83 -5.48
CA ILE A 231 14.80 -3.22 -5.84
C ILE A 231 14.62 -4.01 -4.55
N LEU A 232 13.51 -4.74 -4.44
CA LEU A 232 13.28 -5.72 -3.38
C LEU A 232 13.25 -7.11 -4.02
N ALA A 233 14.14 -7.99 -3.56
CA ALA A 233 14.17 -9.39 -3.96
C ALA A 233 13.67 -10.26 -2.81
N MET A 234 12.67 -11.11 -3.09
CA MET A 234 12.06 -11.98 -2.11
C MET A 234 11.69 -13.35 -2.72
N GLU A 235 11.45 -14.31 -1.85
CA GLU A 235 10.97 -15.64 -2.22
C GLU A 235 9.74 -15.56 -3.12
N TRP A 236 9.75 -16.37 -4.20
CA TRP A 236 8.56 -16.54 -5.02
C TRP A 236 7.61 -17.54 -4.35
N LEU A 237 6.37 -17.14 -4.14
CA LEU A 237 5.33 -17.98 -3.55
C LEU A 237 4.25 -18.27 -4.61
N ASP A 238 4.04 -19.56 -4.91
CA ASP A 238 3.02 -19.98 -5.86
C ASP A 238 1.65 -20.01 -5.19
N GLY A 239 0.80 -19.06 -5.56
CA GLY A 239 -0.53 -18.92 -5.00
C GLY A 239 -1.35 -17.85 -5.70
N LEU A 240 -2.56 -17.66 -5.23
CA LEU A 240 -3.49 -16.64 -5.70
C LEU A 240 -3.99 -15.78 -4.54
N PRO A 241 -4.37 -14.52 -4.81
CA PRO A 241 -5.05 -13.71 -3.81
C PRO A 241 -6.23 -14.47 -3.20
N ILE A 242 -6.40 -14.38 -1.90
CA ILE A 242 -7.30 -15.27 -1.12
C ILE A 242 -8.75 -15.26 -1.61
N LEU A 243 -9.23 -14.13 -2.14
CA LEU A 243 -10.59 -14.02 -2.69
C LEU A 243 -10.73 -14.66 -4.09
N ALA A 244 -9.62 -14.84 -4.82
CA ALA A 244 -9.59 -15.45 -6.14
C ALA A 244 -9.15 -16.91 -6.11
N ALA A 245 -8.65 -17.38 -4.96
CA ALA A 245 -8.12 -18.72 -4.84
C ALA A 245 -9.23 -19.78 -4.78
N PRO A 246 -9.10 -20.90 -5.51
CA PRO A 246 -9.99 -22.03 -5.40
C PRO A 246 -9.71 -22.79 -4.10
N ILE A 247 -10.56 -22.61 -3.08
CA ILE A 247 -10.52 -23.38 -1.84
C ILE A 247 -11.33 -24.65 -2.06
N GLU A 248 -10.67 -25.80 -2.05
CA GLU A 248 -11.24 -27.09 -2.48
C GLU A 248 -11.47 -28.10 -1.33
N GLY A 249 -11.15 -27.72 -0.10
CA GLY A 249 -11.28 -28.62 1.05
C GLY A 249 -10.19 -29.71 1.13
N LYS A 250 -9.05 -29.53 0.43
CA LYS A 250 -8.00 -30.57 0.27
C LYS A 250 -7.57 -31.21 1.59
N ASN A 251 -7.31 -30.37 2.60
CA ASN A 251 -6.87 -30.84 3.93
C ASN A 251 -8.04 -31.17 4.88
N TYR A 252 -9.29 -31.10 4.39
CA TYR A 252 -10.50 -31.26 5.17
C TYR A 252 -11.47 -32.28 4.56
N GLY A 253 -10.93 -33.31 3.88
CA GLY A 253 -11.74 -34.37 3.28
C GLY A 253 -12.73 -33.92 2.20
N GLY A 254 -12.44 -32.78 1.53
CA GLY A 254 -13.31 -32.16 0.53
C GLY A 254 -14.32 -31.16 1.12
N ASP A 255 -14.29 -30.90 2.44
CA ASP A 255 -15.17 -29.91 3.07
C ASP A 255 -14.60 -28.50 2.92
N VAL A 256 -15.09 -27.78 1.90
CA VAL A 256 -14.75 -26.39 1.59
C VAL A 256 -15.15 -25.43 2.73
N GLY A 257 -16.26 -25.72 3.43
CA GLY A 257 -16.73 -24.91 4.55
C GLY A 257 -15.79 -24.98 5.74
N ALA A 258 -15.34 -26.18 6.10
CA ALA A 258 -14.38 -26.39 7.16
C ALA A 258 -13.02 -25.72 6.85
N GLU A 259 -12.53 -25.81 5.61
CA GLU A 259 -11.29 -25.16 5.20
C GLU A 259 -11.39 -23.63 5.27
N ARG A 260 -12.47 -23.05 4.77
CA ARG A 260 -12.70 -21.59 4.87
C ARG A 260 -12.74 -21.10 6.31
N GLN A 261 -13.40 -21.85 7.21
CA GLN A 261 -13.40 -21.54 8.63
C GLN A 261 -12.00 -21.61 9.25
N ALA A 262 -11.22 -22.62 8.90
CA ALA A 262 -9.85 -22.77 9.38
C ALA A 262 -8.95 -21.63 8.91
N VAL A 263 -9.01 -21.29 7.63
CA VAL A 263 -8.28 -20.14 7.04
C VAL A 263 -8.68 -18.83 7.71
N THR A 264 -9.98 -18.58 7.87
CA THR A 264 -10.47 -17.38 8.56
C THR A 264 -9.95 -17.31 10.00
N ARG A 265 -10.01 -18.42 10.73
CA ARG A 265 -9.52 -18.50 12.11
C ARG A 265 -8.00 -18.26 12.18
N LEU A 266 -7.23 -18.81 11.23
CA LEU A 266 -5.80 -18.58 11.14
C LEU A 266 -5.50 -17.10 10.94
N ILE A 267 -6.15 -16.44 9.97
CA ILE A 267 -5.96 -15.03 9.69
C ILE A 267 -6.26 -14.18 10.92
N PHE A 268 -7.39 -14.41 11.60
CA PHE A 268 -7.71 -13.71 12.85
C PHE A 268 -6.61 -13.88 13.90
N ARG A 269 -6.13 -15.11 14.13
CA ARG A 269 -5.06 -15.37 15.11
C ARG A 269 -3.76 -14.68 14.74
N VAL A 270 -3.40 -14.66 13.46
CA VAL A 270 -2.22 -13.97 12.94
C VAL A 270 -2.28 -12.47 13.24
N PHE A 271 -3.42 -11.81 12.97
CA PHE A 271 -3.56 -10.40 13.26
C PHE A 271 -3.69 -10.09 14.75
N PHE A 272 -4.42 -10.89 15.51
CA PHE A 272 -4.49 -10.74 16.96
C PHE A 272 -3.12 -10.86 17.63
N GLN A 273 -2.26 -11.79 17.18
CA GLN A 273 -0.91 -11.85 17.68
C GLN A 273 -0.14 -10.57 17.40
N GLN A 274 -0.20 -10.05 16.18
CA GLN A 274 0.48 -8.82 15.80
C GLN A 274 0.04 -7.63 16.66
N TYR A 275 -1.27 -7.48 16.91
CA TYR A 275 -1.79 -6.38 17.73
C TYR A 275 -1.53 -6.56 19.22
N LEU A 276 -1.84 -7.75 19.76
CA LEU A 276 -1.92 -7.94 21.21
C LEU A 276 -0.61 -8.44 21.84
N VAL A 277 0.27 -9.05 21.04
CA VAL A 277 1.52 -9.64 21.54
C VAL A 277 2.72 -8.88 21.00
N ASP A 278 2.82 -8.78 19.67
CA ASP A 278 4.03 -8.25 19.04
C ASP A 278 4.09 -6.71 19.08
N GLY A 279 2.92 -6.03 19.10
CA GLY A 279 2.83 -4.56 18.98
C GLY A 279 3.41 -4.04 17.66
N PHE A 280 3.63 -4.94 16.72
CA PHE A 280 4.17 -4.69 15.40
C PHE A 280 3.29 -5.41 14.39
N PHE A 281 2.55 -4.66 13.58
CA PHE A 281 1.49 -5.23 12.78
C PHE A 281 1.47 -4.70 11.35
N HIS A 282 1.04 -5.56 10.45
CA HIS A 282 0.74 -5.21 9.06
C HIS A 282 -0.45 -4.24 9.04
N ALA A 283 -0.22 -3.02 8.57
CA ALA A 283 -1.21 -1.95 8.63
C ALA A 283 -2.12 -1.88 7.40
N ASP A 284 -1.88 -2.70 6.38
CA ASP A 284 -2.72 -2.81 5.19
C ASP A 284 -3.20 -4.26 4.96
N PRO A 285 -4.13 -4.79 5.78
CA PRO A 285 -4.62 -6.16 5.70
C PRO A 285 -5.60 -6.37 4.53
N HIS A 286 -5.33 -5.75 3.38
CA HIS A 286 -6.17 -5.92 2.20
C HIS A 286 -6.11 -7.38 1.71
N PRO A 287 -7.23 -7.97 1.25
CA PRO A 287 -7.24 -9.35 0.75
C PRO A 287 -6.27 -9.63 -0.41
N GLY A 288 -5.84 -8.59 -1.15
CA GLY A 288 -4.81 -8.69 -2.17
C GLY A 288 -3.40 -8.97 -1.63
N ASN A 289 -3.16 -8.70 -0.34
CA ASN A 289 -1.90 -8.95 0.36
C ASN A 289 -1.89 -10.32 1.08
N LEU A 290 -3.03 -11.05 1.04
CA LEU A 290 -3.18 -12.39 1.56
C LEU A 290 -3.32 -13.37 0.40
N PHE A 291 -2.40 -14.32 0.29
CA PHE A 291 -2.41 -15.34 -0.74
C PHE A 291 -2.72 -16.71 -0.15
N TYR A 292 -3.52 -17.48 -0.86
CA TYR A 292 -3.68 -18.90 -0.63
C TYR A 292 -2.75 -19.64 -1.58
N LEU A 293 -1.78 -20.37 -1.00
CA LEU A 293 -0.74 -21.05 -1.75
C LEU A 293 -1.23 -22.41 -2.29
N THR A 294 -0.53 -22.90 -3.30
CA THR A 294 -0.85 -24.21 -3.93
C THR A 294 -0.72 -25.38 -2.97
N ASP A 295 0.04 -25.23 -1.90
CA ASP A 295 0.21 -26.19 -0.80
C ASP A 295 -0.76 -25.97 0.37
N SER A 296 -1.79 -25.13 0.17
CA SER A 296 -2.84 -24.79 1.14
C SER A 296 -2.38 -23.97 2.34
N ARG A 297 -1.19 -23.38 2.30
CA ARG A 297 -0.74 -22.39 3.29
C ARG A 297 -1.25 -20.99 2.94
N ILE A 298 -1.29 -20.13 3.95
CA ILE A 298 -1.56 -18.71 3.76
C ILE A 298 -0.23 -17.95 3.66
N ALA A 299 -0.11 -17.02 2.72
CA ALA A 299 1.01 -16.12 2.67
C ALA A 299 0.57 -14.68 2.95
N LEU A 300 1.39 -13.95 3.70
CA LEU A 300 1.26 -12.53 3.94
C LEU A 300 2.32 -11.81 3.11
N LEU A 301 1.86 -11.03 2.13
CA LEU A 301 2.71 -10.30 1.18
C LEU A 301 2.60 -8.79 1.40
N ASP A 302 3.47 -8.03 0.72
CA ASP A 302 3.51 -6.57 0.71
C ASP A 302 3.51 -5.94 2.10
N CYS A 303 4.59 -6.18 2.87
CA CYS A 303 4.75 -5.65 4.22
C CYS A 303 5.27 -4.19 4.22
N GLY A 304 4.96 -3.40 3.20
CA GLY A 304 5.42 -2.01 3.08
C GLY A 304 4.80 -1.05 4.10
N MET A 305 3.62 -1.37 4.63
CA MET A 305 2.94 -0.58 5.65
C MET A 305 2.90 -1.33 6.98
N ILE A 306 3.53 -0.74 7.99
CA ILE A 306 3.58 -1.29 9.35
C ILE A 306 3.07 -0.28 10.36
N GLY A 307 2.21 -0.75 11.27
CA GLY A 307 1.82 -0.04 12.47
C GLY A 307 2.57 -0.55 13.71
N ARG A 308 2.67 0.30 14.71
CA ARG A 308 3.29 -0.04 16.00
C ARG A 308 2.37 0.39 17.14
N LEU A 309 2.17 -0.50 18.08
CA LEU A 309 1.47 -0.24 19.35
C LEU A 309 2.48 -0.31 20.49
N ASP A 310 2.52 0.72 21.32
CA ASP A 310 3.27 0.63 22.55
C ASP A 310 2.56 -0.26 23.59
N ALA A 311 3.26 -0.65 24.63
CA ALA A 311 2.74 -1.58 25.63
C ALA A 311 1.50 -1.03 26.38
N HIS A 312 1.37 0.29 26.51
CA HIS A 312 0.21 0.91 27.13
C HIS A 312 -1.03 0.78 26.25
N THR A 313 -0.90 1.12 24.97
CA THR A 313 -1.98 0.99 23.97
C THR A 313 -2.41 -0.47 23.79
N GLN A 314 -1.45 -1.42 23.78
CA GLN A 314 -1.76 -2.85 23.76
C GLN A 314 -2.60 -3.27 24.99
N SER A 315 -2.23 -2.79 26.19
CA SER A 315 -2.98 -3.11 27.41
C SER A 315 -4.42 -2.61 27.35
N ILE A 316 -4.62 -1.37 26.88
CA ILE A 316 -5.96 -0.78 26.69
C ILE A 316 -6.77 -1.59 25.68
N LEU A 317 -6.15 -2.02 24.58
CA LEU A 317 -6.83 -2.83 23.57
C LEU A 317 -7.27 -4.20 24.12
N VAL A 318 -6.42 -4.83 24.94
CA VAL A 318 -6.74 -6.10 25.61
C VAL A 318 -7.90 -5.92 26.59
N GLU A 319 -7.89 -4.86 27.41
CA GLU A 319 -8.97 -4.54 28.36
C GLU A 319 -10.29 -4.28 27.64
N LEU A 320 -10.27 -3.50 26.53
CA LEU A 320 -11.43 -3.26 25.70
C LEU A 320 -12.02 -4.57 25.16
N LEU A 321 -11.18 -5.46 24.61
CA LEU A 321 -11.62 -6.73 24.07
C LEU A 321 -12.20 -7.64 25.18
N LEU A 322 -11.59 -7.65 26.35
CA LEU A 322 -12.11 -8.39 27.52
C LEU A 322 -13.46 -7.85 27.99
N ALA A 323 -13.63 -6.52 28.01
CA ALA A 323 -14.92 -5.89 28.33
C ALA A 323 -16.01 -6.27 27.34
N ILE A 324 -15.69 -6.26 26.03
CA ILE A 324 -16.63 -6.67 24.97
C ILE A 324 -17.03 -8.15 25.14
N VAL A 325 -16.06 -9.04 25.35
CA VAL A 325 -16.31 -10.49 25.48
C VAL A 325 -17.09 -10.81 26.76
N SER A 326 -16.83 -10.10 27.85
CA SER A 326 -17.55 -10.29 29.11
C SER A 326 -18.88 -9.54 29.19
N LEU A 327 -19.25 -8.76 28.17
CA LEU A 327 -20.40 -7.85 28.15
C LEU A 327 -20.38 -6.86 29.36
N ASP A 328 -19.21 -6.52 29.84
CA ASP A 328 -18.99 -5.65 30.98
C ASP A 328 -18.71 -4.23 30.50
N SER A 329 -19.75 -3.38 30.52
CA SER A 329 -19.66 -1.98 30.10
C SER A 329 -19.01 -1.05 31.14
N GLN A 330 -18.61 -1.59 32.32
CA GLN A 330 -17.98 -0.81 33.39
C GLN A 330 -16.44 -0.98 33.44
N ARG A 331 -15.89 -1.83 32.62
CA ARG A 331 -14.46 -1.91 32.36
C ARG A 331 -14.11 -1.06 31.17
#